data_1c8fa4f71bc0cf4b24649187adb8b5a5
#
_entry.id   1c8fa4f71bc0cf4b24649187adb8b5a5
#
_cell.length_a   1.000
_cell.length_b   1.000
_cell.length_c   1.000
_cell.angle_alpha   90.00
_cell.angle_beta   90.00
_cell.angle_gamma   90.00
#
_symmetry.space_group_name_H-M   'P 1'
#
loop_
_entity.id
_entity.type
_entity.pdbx_description
1 polymer ?
#
loop_
_entity_poly.entity_id
_entity_poly.type
_entity_poly.pdbx_seq_one_letter_code
_entity_poly.pdbx_strand_id
1 'polypeptide(L)'
;DMLGLLIDVKNNNVSVKMANSLKDYYRLIDCDVIDIVKRCIGGKYYNIICDDEGLLKENIIISAIDTERKPMLVGNLIVAGDTDDEGELLSLTDKDVDNILKHVKTAYTRSLTHPVLVNVEY
;
A
#
# COMPACT_ATOMS: atom_id res chain seq x y z
N ASP A 1 -18.32 -3.27 0.36
CA ASP A 1 -17.12 -4.10 0.54
C ASP A 1 -16.11 -3.79 -0.55
N MET A 2 -14.90 -3.47 -0.14
CA MET A 2 -13.82 -3.12 -1.07
C MET A 2 -12.72 -4.16 -0.95
N LEU A 3 -12.33 -4.76 -2.09
CA LEU A 3 -11.20 -5.68 -2.15
C LEU A 3 -9.94 -4.89 -2.49
N GLY A 4 -8.96 -4.94 -1.61
CA GLY A 4 -7.69 -4.25 -1.78
C GLY A 4 -6.52 -5.19 -1.58
N LEU A 5 -5.32 -4.69 -1.82
CA LEU A 5 -4.08 -5.42 -1.62
C LEU A 5 -3.32 -4.79 -0.45
N LEU A 6 -3.13 -5.57 0.61
CA LEU A 6 -2.37 -5.14 1.78
C LEU A 6 -0.89 -5.39 1.54
N ILE A 7 -0.11 -4.32 1.60
CA ILE A 7 1.35 -4.38 1.64
C ILE A 7 1.72 -4.31 3.12
N ASP A 8 2.03 -5.46 3.70
CA ASP A 8 2.30 -5.58 5.14
C ASP A 8 3.82 -5.65 5.35
N VAL A 9 4.42 -4.47 5.54
CA VAL A 9 5.88 -4.37 5.72
C VAL A 9 6.33 -4.84 7.10
N LYS A 10 5.42 -4.87 8.07
CA LYS A 10 5.75 -5.36 9.43
C LYS A 10 5.94 -6.86 9.44
N ASN A 11 5.20 -7.58 8.60
CA ASN A 11 5.26 -9.04 8.49
C ASN A 11 5.88 -9.51 7.17
N ASN A 12 6.38 -8.59 6.35
CA ASN A 12 6.99 -8.88 5.04
C ASN A 12 6.06 -9.72 4.16
N ASN A 13 4.82 -9.30 4.05
CA ASN A 13 3.78 -10.05 3.35
C ASN A 13 2.90 -9.15 2.50
N VAL A 14 2.37 -9.72 1.42
CA VAL A 14 1.39 -9.07 0.55
C VAL A 14 0.20 -9.99 0.45
N SER A 15 -0.98 -9.49 0.72
CA SER A 15 -2.20 -10.30 0.69
C SER A 15 -3.41 -9.49 0.25
N VAL A 16 -4.36 -10.19 -0.38
CA VAL A 16 -5.65 -9.60 -0.74
C VAL A 16 -6.52 -9.55 0.51
N LYS A 17 -7.13 -8.40 0.77
CA LYS A 17 -8.00 -8.19 1.92
C LYS A 17 -9.29 -7.51 1.52
N MET A 18 -10.36 -7.90 2.19
CA MET A 18 -11.63 -7.18 2.13
C MET A 18 -11.69 -6.17 3.26
N ALA A 19 -12.07 -4.94 2.93
CA ALA A 19 -12.24 -3.89 3.91
C ALA A 19 -13.62 -3.25 3.73
N ASN A 20 -14.36 -3.14 4.82
CA ASN A 20 -15.75 -2.68 4.80
C ASN A 20 -15.94 -1.33 5.48
N SER A 21 -14.96 -0.86 6.25
CA SER A 21 -15.10 0.34 7.05
C SER A 21 -13.74 0.94 7.39
N LEU A 22 -13.77 2.16 7.95
CA LEU A 22 -12.57 2.81 8.47
C LEU A 22 -11.88 1.98 9.54
N LYS A 23 -12.63 1.24 10.35
CA LYS A 23 -12.04 0.36 11.37
C LYS A 23 -11.12 -0.70 10.75
N ASP A 24 -11.53 -1.24 9.60
CA ASP A 24 -10.72 -2.22 8.90
C ASP A 24 -9.40 -1.60 8.41
N TYR A 25 -9.46 -0.36 7.88
CA TYR A 25 -8.26 0.34 7.45
C TYR A 25 -7.31 0.59 8.62
N TYR A 26 -7.83 1.10 9.73
CA TYR A 26 -7.02 1.37 10.93
C TYR A 26 -6.36 0.08 11.43
N ARG A 27 -7.10 -1.01 11.45
CA ARG A 27 -6.60 -2.31 11.92
C ARG A 27 -5.53 -2.87 10.99
N LEU A 28 -5.78 -2.87 9.68
CA LEU A 28 -4.88 -3.46 8.68
C LEU A 28 -3.58 -2.67 8.54
N ILE A 29 -3.68 -1.35 8.60
CA ILE A 29 -2.51 -0.45 8.47
C ILE A 29 -1.81 -0.27 9.82
N ASP A 30 -2.53 -0.50 10.91
CA ASP A 30 -2.07 -0.27 12.28
C ASP A 30 -1.80 1.22 12.51
N CYS A 31 -2.85 2.02 12.41
CA CYS A 31 -2.79 3.46 12.56
C CYS A 31 -4.08 4.01 13.16
N ASP A 32 -4.03 5.27 13.57
CA ASP A 32 -5.16 5.99 14.13
C ASP A 32 -5.76 6.99 13.14
N VAL A 33 -4.99 7.42 12.16
CA VAL A 33 -5.40 8.40 11.15
C VAL A 33 -4.87 7.95 9.80
N ILE A 34 -5.76 7.84 8.81
CA ILE A 34 -5.35 7.45 7.46
C ILE A 34 -5.30 8.65 6.53
N ASP A 35 -4.48 8.53 5.50
CA ASP A 35 -4.50 9.38 4.31
C ASP A 35 -4.69 8.49 3.08
N ILE A 36 -5.25 9.06 2.03
CA ILE A 36 -5.44 8.36 0.77
C ILE A 36 -4.72 9.17 -0.31
N VAL A 37 -3.74 8.56 -0.93
CA VAL A 37 -2.94 9.21 -1.98
C VAL A 37 -3.13 8.45 -3.29
N LYS A 38 -3.10 9.19 -4.40
CA LYS A 38 -3.19 8.57 -5.72
C LYS A 38 -1.79 8.42 -6.28
N ARG A 39 -1.44 7.20 -6.69
CA ARG A 39 -0.13 6.89 -7.27
C ARG A 39 -0.26 5.94 -8.44
N CYS A 40 0.68 6.03 -9.35
CA CYS A 40 0.75 5.17 -10.53
C CYS A 40 1.58 3.92 -10.21
N ILE A 41 1.04 2.75 -10.51
CA ILE A 41 1.74 1.47 -10.39
C ILE A 41 1.56 0.74 -11.71
N GLY A 42 2.67 0.47 -12.40
CA GLY A 42 2.60 -0.27 -13.65
C GLY A 42 1.75 0.38 -14.74
N GLY A 43 1.75 1.70 -14.80
CA GLY A 43 1.03 2.46 -15.81
C GLY A 43 -0.44 2.74 -15.50
N LYS A 44 -0.93 2.35 -14.33
CA LYS A 44 -2.30 2.61 -13.91
C LYS A 44 -2.31 3.31 -12.56
N TYR A 45 -3.25 4.25 -12.37
CA TYR A 45 -3.40 4.96 -11.11
C TYR A 45 -4.30 4.19 -10.14
N TYR A 46 -3.85 4.14 -8.89
CA TYR A 46 -4.58 3.51 -7.79
C TYR A 46 -4.66 4.47 -6.61
N ASN A 47 -5.64 4.27 -5.76
CA ASN A 47 -5.66 4.91 -4.46
C ASN A 47 -4.90 4.04 -3.47
N ILE A 48 -4.01 4.66 -2.72
CA ILE A 48 -3.23 3.97 -1.69
C ILE A 48 -3.61 4.56 -0.34
N ILE A 49 -4.09 3.70 0.55
CA ILE A 49 -4.46 4.07 1.91
C ILE A 49 -3.21 3.86 2.78
N CYS A 50 -2.80 4.89 3.48
CA CYS A 50 -1.59 4.87 4.29
C CYS A 50 -1.82 5.54 5.64
N ASP A 51 -0.85 5.42 6.52
CA ASP A 51 -0.84 6.08 7.83
C ASP A 51 -0.46 7.55 7.64
N ASP A 52 -1.37 8.46 7.97
CA ASP A 52 -1.12 9.90 7.86
C ASP A 52 0.00 10.37 8.80
N GLU A 53 0.25 9.63 9.87
CA GLU A 53 1.26 9.94 10.87
C GLU A 53 2.43 8.96 10.86
N GLY A 54 2.61 8.23 9.75
CA GLY A 54 3.63 7.18 9.67
C GLY A 54 5.04 7.63 9.94
N LEU A 55 5.39 8.88 9.54
CA LEU A 55 6.73 9.43 9.77
C LEU A 55 6.98 9.82 11.23
N LEU A 56 5.93 9.88 12.05
CA LEU A 56 6.03 10.22 13.47
C LEU A 56 6.27 8.99 14.36
N LYS A 57 6.19 7.79 13.79
CA LYS A 57 6.34 6.55 14.56
C LYS A 57 7.81 6.20 14.77
N GLU A 58 8.09 5.43 15.82
CA GLU A 58 9.46 5.07 16.19
C GLU A 58 10.14 4.16 15.18
N ASN A 59 9.38 3.19 14.65
CA ASN A 59 9.91 2.19 13.73
C ASN A 59 9.38 2.45 12.32
N ILE A 60 10.03 3.34 11.59
CA ILE A 60 9.64 3.67 10.23
C ILE A 60 10.18 2.61 9.29
N ILE A 61 9.28 1.95 8.55
CA ILE A 61 9.62 0.97 7.52
C ILE A 61 9.10 1.50 6.19
N ILE A 62 10.00 1.69 5.23
CA ILE A 62 9.64 2.17 3.90
C ILE A 62 8.87 1.07 3.17
N SER A 63 7.73 1.42 2.57
CA SER A 63 6.85 0.48 1.87
C SER A 63 6.68 0.79 0.39
N ALA A 64 6.95 2.02 -0.04
CA ALA A 64 6.88 2.40 -1.43
C ALA A 64 8.07 3.26 -1.81
N ILE A 65 8.61 3.01 -2.99
CA ILE A 65 9.74 3.76 -3.56
C ILE A 65 9.41 4.11 -5.00
N ASP A 66 10.05 5.18 -5.52
CA ASP A 66 9.94 5.52 -6.94
C ASP A 66 11.00 4.77 -7.78
N THR A 67 11.06 5.05 -9.07
CA THR A 67 12.02 4.41 -9.97
C THR A 67 13.48 4.79 -9.67
N GLU A 68 13.70 5.90 -8.98
CA GLU A 68 15.03 6.32 -8.53
C GLU A 68 15.37 5.78 -7.14
N ARG A 69 14.54 4.89 -6.60
CA ARG A 69 14.63 4.31 -5.27
C ARG A 69 14.49 5.32 -4.13
N LYS A 70 13.83 6.44 -4.39
CA LYS A 70 13.52 7.41 -3.34
C LYS A 70 12.29 6.95 -2.56
N PRO A 71 12.30 7.07 -1.23
CA PRO A 71 11.13 6.71 -0.42
C PRO A 71 9.91 7.55 -0.78
N MET A 72 8.78 6.91 -0.93
CA MET A 72 7.51 7.55 -1.28
C MET A 72 6.46 7.40 -0.18
N LEU A 73 6.39 6.23 0.44
CA LEU A 73 5.42 5.93 1.51
C LEU A 73 6.07 5.03 2.55
N VAL A 74 5.53 5.06 3.76
CA VAL A 74 6.03 4.27 4.89
C VAL A 74 4.88 3.53 5.58
N GLY A 75 5.21 2.43 6.26
CA GLY A 75 4.25 1.62 6.98
C GLY A 75 3.39 0.76 6.07
N ASN A 76 2.46 0.04 6.66
CA ASN A 76 1.55 -0.80 5.90
C ASN A 76 0.67 0.04 4.98
N LEU A 77 0.38 -0.50 3.80
CA LEU A 77 -0.43 0.18 2.78
C LEU A 77 -1.56 -0.74 2.34
N ILE A 78 -2.69 -0.15 1.96
CA ILE A 78 -3.73 -0.85 1.23
C ILE A 78 -3.87 -0.19 -0.13
N VAL A 79 -3.63 -0.96 -1.20
CA VAL A 79 -3.83 -0.49 -2.56
C VAL A 79 -5.28 -0.82 -2.96
N ALA A 80 -6.02 0.18 -3.38
CA ALA A 80 -7.40 0.06 -3.84
C ALA A 80 -7.52 0.61 -5.27
N GLY A 81 -8.64 0.33 -5.90
CA GLY A 81 -8.92 0.87 -7.22
C GLY A 81 -9.22 2.36 -7.19
N ASP A 82 -9.69 2.88 -8.32
CA ASP A 82 -10.08 4.28 -8.42
C ASP A 82 -11.40 4.50 -7.66
N THR A 83 -11.85 5.73 -7.59
CA THR A 83 -13.14 6.05 -6.98
C THR A 83 -14.26 5.99 -8.02
N ASP A 84 -15.46 5.65 -7.55
CA ASP A 84 -16.67 5.73 -8.38
C ASP A 84 -17.21 7.18 -8.39
N ASP A 85 -18.37 7.37 -9.04
CA ASP A 85 -18.99 8.69 -9.15
C ASP A 85 -19.42 9.29 -7.81
N GLU A 86 -19.55 8.45 -6.79
CA GLU A 86 -19.93 8.87 -5.43
C GLU A 86 -18.72 9.04 -4.52
N GLY A 87 -17.50 8.89 -5.03
CA GLY A 87 -16.28 9.02 -4.27
C GLY A 87 -15.90 7.80 -3.45
N GLU A 88 -16.61 6.67 -3.64
CA GLU A 88 -16.30 5.42 -2.96
C GLU A 88 -15.16 4.68 -3.66
N LEU A 89 -14.30 4.05 -2.89
CA LEU A 89 -13.17 3.27 -3.42
C LEU A 89 -13.69 2.02 -4.11
N LEU A 90 -13.23 1.80 -5.34
CA LEU A 90 -13.53 0.60 -6.10
C LEU A 90 -12.59 -0.54 -5.71
N SER A 91 -13.10 -1.76 -5.80
CA SER A 91 -12.29 -2.96 -5.59
C SER A 91 -11.28 -3.13 -6.71
N LEU A 92 -10.15 -3.76 -6.38
CA LEU A 92 -9.19 -4.20 -7.39
C LEU A 92 -9.79 -5.39 -8.16
N THR A 93 -9.48 -5.46 -9.45
CA THR A 93 -9.75 -6.64 -10.28
C THR A 93 -8.57 -7.61 -10.18
N ASP A 94 -8.74 -8.83 -10.69
CA ASP A 94 -7.63 -9.79 -10.76
C ASP A 94 -6.46 -9.25 -11.59
N LYS A 95 -6.76 -8.51 -12.66
CA LYS A 95 -5.73 -7.86 -13.48
C LYS A 95 -4.98 -6.79 -12.69
N ASP A 96 -5.68 -6.05 -11.84
CA ASP A 96 -5.06 -5.04 -10.99
C ASP A 96 -4.11 -5.69 -9.99
N VAL A 97 -4.53 -6.77 -9.35
CA VAL A 97 -3.68 -7.51 -8.42
C VAL A 97 -2.42 -8.01 -9.12
N ASP A 98 -2.56 -8.62 -10.30
CA ASP A 98 -1.42 -9.08 -11.08
C ASP A 98 -0.48 -7.93 -11.45
N ASN A 99 -1.04 -6.79 -11.88
CA ASN A 99 -0.26 -5.62 -12.24
C ASN A 99 0.54 -5.10 -11.04
N ILE A 100 -0.11 -4.97 -9.88
CA ILE A 100 0.56 -4.47 -8.68
C ILE A 100 1.65 -5.43 -8.23
N LEU A 101 1.37 -6.73 -8.22
CA LEU A 101 2.33 -7.74 -7.78
C LEU A 101 3.61 -7.76 -8.63
N LYS A 102 3.52 -7.43 -9.91
CA LYS A 102 4.70 -7.30 -10.77
C LYS A 102 5.64 -6.18 -10.34
N HIS A 103 5.12 -5.21 -9.58
CA HIS A 103 5.86 -4.05 -9.12
C HIS A 103 6.15 -4.10 -7.62
N VAL A 104 5.86 -5.23 -6.97
CA VAL A 104 6.25 -5.49 -5.59
C VAL A 104 7.59 -6.22 -5.62
N LYS A 105 8.54 -5.68 -4.88
CA LYS A 105 9.90 -6.25 -4.80
C LYS A 105 10.26 -6.54 -3.37
N THR A 106 11.15 -7.50 -3.16
CA THR A 106 11.78 -7.73 -1.88
C THR A 106 13.20 -7.20 -1.92
N ALA A 107 13.65 -6.60 -0.82
CA ALA A 107 15.01 -6.12 -0.70
C ALA A 107 15.73 -6.91 0.39
N TYR A 108 17.02 -7.18 0.17
CA TYR A 108 17.86 -7.80 1.17
C TYR A 108 18.48 -6.72 2.06
N THR A 109 18.49 -6.96 3.37
CA THR A 109 19.15 -6.09 4.33
C THR A 109 20.26 -6.85 5.02
N ARG A 110 21.09 -6.12 5.78
CA ARG A 110 22.19 -6.75 6.55
C ARG A 110 21.67 -7.69 7.63
N SER A 111 20.46 -7.50 8.10
CA SER A 111 19.81 -8.37 9.10
C SER A 111 19.12 -9.58 8.47
N LEU A 112 19.33 -9.84 7.19
CA LEU A 112 18.72 -10.94 6.44
C LEU A 112 17.20 -10.86 6.37
N THR A 113 16.63 -9.67 6.57
CA THR A 113 15.22 -9.43 6.35
C THR A 113 14.97 -9.15 4.87
N HIS A 114 13.75 -9.42 4.42
CA HIS A 114 13.32 -9.20 3.03
C HIS A 114 12.12 -8.26 3.03
N PRO A 115 12.35 -6.95 3.28
CA PRO A 115 11.23 -6.01 3.30
C PRO A 115 10.54 -5.97 1.94
N VAL A 116 9.22 -5.92 1.98
CA VAL A 116 8.38 -5.80 0.80
C VAL A 116 8.29 -4.34 0.41
N LEU A 117 8.54 -4.04 -0.86
CA LEU A 117 8.48 -2.68 -1.39
C LEU A 117 7.64 -2.67 -2.66
N VAL A 118 6.78 -1.70 -2.80
CA VAL A 118 6.07 -1.46 -4.06
C VAL A 118 6.68 -0.27 -4.80
N ASN A 119 6.83 -0.39 -6.12
CA ASN A 119 7.28 0.71 -6.97
C ASN A 119 6.08 1.57 -7.36
N VAL A 120 6.14 2.84 -7.04
CA VAL A 120 5.07 3.80 -7.36
C VAL A 120 5.64 5.03 -8.05
N GLU A 121 4.78 5.71 -8.82
CA GLU A 121 5.06 6.99 -9.46
C GLU A 121 3.95 7.97 -9.11
N TYR A 122 4.22 9.25 -9.23
CA TYR A 122 3.20 10.28 -9.09
C TYR A 122 2.16 10.24 -10.19
#